data_e40d9929c3a73c47561eed43e1ab62fd
#
_entry.id   e40d9929c3a73c47561eed43e1ab62fd
#
_cell.length_a   1.000
_cell.length_b   1.000
_cell.length_c   1.000
_cell.angle_alpha   90.00
_cell.angle_beta   90.00
_cell.angle_gamma   90.00
#
_symmetry.space_group_name_H-M   'P 1'
#
loop_
_entity.id
_entity.type
_entity.pdbx_description
1 polymer ?
#
loop_
_entity_poly.entity_id
_entity_poly.type
_entity_poly.pdbx_seq_one_letter_code
_entity_poly.pdbx_strand_id
1 'polypeptide(L)'
;MVNKIFIGSDHAGFEMKRGLIPFLKENGFDVVDCGPKEYIHDDDYPDYVSIVAREVADEKGSMGIVIGWSGQGEAIVANKIPKIRCAVFYGGSKHVLTLSREHNDANILSLGAHFITTQEAKQAVELWLGTKFSGEERHVRRIKKIEDLNL
;
A
#
# COMPACT_ATOMS: atom_id res chain seq x y z
N MET A 1 -4.97 13.27 -9.39
CA MET A 1 -4.45 13.46 -8.01
C MET A 1 -5.07 12.41 -7.10
N VAL A 2 -4.25 11.72 -6.31
CA VAL A 2 -4.76 10.76 -5.33
C VAL A 2 -5.51 11.52 -4.22
N ASN A 3 -6.72 11.10 -3.93
CA ASN A 3 -7.51 11.69 -2.85
C ASN A 3 -7.97 10.63 -1.84
N LYS A 4 -8.26 9.42 -2.29
CA LYS A 4 -8.76 8.35 -1.45
C LYS A 4 -7.70 7.28 -1.19
N ILE A 5 -7.56 6.92 0.08
CA ILE A 5 -6.64 5.88 0.56
C ILE A 5 -7.45 4.81 1.30
N PHE A 6 -7.32 3.57 0.84
CA PHE A 6 -7.80 2.40 1.59
C PHE A 6 -6.66 1.85 2.43
N ILE A 7 -6.89 1.62 3.71
CA ILE A 7 -5.85 1.15 4.62
C ILE A 7 -6.35 -0.04 5.44
N GLY A 8 -5.50 -1.04 5.61
CA GLY A 8 -5.80 -2.21 6.41
C GLY A 8 -4.54 -2.85 6.98
N SER A 9 -4.72 -3.63 8.02
CA SER A 9 -3.64 -4.35 8.69
C SER A 9 -4.16 -5.61 9.36
N ASP A 10 -3.26 -6.46 9.83
CA ASP A 10 -3.55 -7.42 10.89
C ASP A 10 -3.13 -6.84 12.26
N HIS A 11 -3.10 -7.70 13.29
CA HIS A 11 -2.67 -7.31 14.64
C HIS A 11 -1.24 -6.73 14.66
N ALA A 12 -0.33 -7.24 13.84
CA ALA A 12 1.06 -6.77 13.81
C ALA A 12 1.19 -5.32 13.29
N GLY A 13 0.31 -4.90 12.39
CA GLY A 13 0.28 -3.55 11.83
C GLY A 13 -0.73 -2.61 12.47
N PHE A 14 -1.49 -3.07 13.45
CA PHE A 14 -2.62 -2.33 14.00
C PHE A 14 -2.23 -0.97 14.60
N GLU A 15 -1.19 -0.92 15.42
CA GLU A 15 -0.74 0.34 16.05
C GLU A 15 -0.17 1.32 15.00
N MET A 16 0.56 0.82 14.02
CA MET A 16 1.05 1.67 12.92
C MET A 16 -0.10 2.22 12.10
N LYS A 17 -1.12 1.41 11.81
CA LYS A 17 -2.34 1.87 11.14
C LYS A 17 -3.02 2.98 11.91
N ARG A 18 -3.15 2.84 13.24
CA ARG A 18 -3.72 3.86 14.11
C ARG A 18 -2.96 5.18 14.05
N GLY A 19 -1.64 5.13 13.89
CA GLY A 19 -0.82 6.33 13.74
C GLY A 19 -0.90 6.94 12.35
N LEU A 20 -1.07 6.13 11.31
CA LEU A 20 -1.11 6.62 9.92
C LEU A 20 -2.45 7.25 9.53
N ILE A 21 -3.57 6.76 10.05
CA ILE A 21 -4.89 7.26 9.67
C ILE A 21 -5.04 8.77 9.96
N PRO A 22 -4.80 9.27 11.19
CA PRO A 22 -4.91 10.70 11.44
C PRO A 22 -3.89 11.51 10.64
N PHE A 23 -2.67 11.01 10.47
CA PHE A 23 -1.64 11.65 9.65
C PHE A 23 -2.11 11.84 8.21
N LEU A 24 -2.69 10.82 7.59
CA LEU A 24 -3.21 10.91 6.23
C LEU A 24 -4.38 11.90 6.13
N LYS A 25 -5.31 11.87 7.09
CA LYS A 25 -6.44 12.79 7.12
C LYS A 25 -5.98 14.24 7.28
N GLU A 26 -5.02 14.52 8.13
CA GLU A 26 -4.41 15.85 8.32
C GLU A 26 -3.72 16.35 7.04
N ASN A 27 -3.25 15.44 6.21
CA ASN A 27 -2.67 15.77 4.91
C ASN A 27 -3.69 15.82 3.76
N GLY A 28 -4.98 15.80 4.07
CA GLY A 28 -6.06 16.05 3.12
C GLY A 28 -6.57 14.82 2.38
N PHE A 29 -6.19 13.61 2.78
CA PHE A 29 -6.69 12.38 2.16
C PHE A 29 -8.01 11.93 2.76
N ASP A 30 -8.89 11.39 1.92
CA ASP A 30 -10.07 10.64 2.34
C ASP A 30 -9.62 9.20 2.65
N VAL A 31 -9.65 8.84 3.93
CA VAL A 31 -9.10 7.55 4.39
C VAL A 31 -10.23 6.61 4.78
N VAL A 32 -10.25 5.43 4.15
CA VAL A 32 -11.17 4.35 4.46
C VAL A 32 -10.39 3.25 5.18
N ASP A 33 -10.74 3.01 6.44
CA ASP A 33 -10.17 1.93 7.23
C ASP A 33 -10.90 0.62 6.92
N CYS A 34 -10.19 -0.31 6.27
CA CYS A 34 -10.70 -1.64 5.90
C CYS A 34 -10.55 -2.68 7.02
N GLY A 35 -10.10 -2.25 8.20
CA GLY A 35 -10.07 -3.08 9.39
C GLY A 35 -8.68 -3.63 9.76
N PRO A 36 -8.65 -4.29 10.92
CA PRO A 36 -9.71 -4.35 11.91
C PRO A 36 -9.89 -3.00 12.64
N LYS A 37 -11.08 -2.75 13.17
CA LYS A 37 -11.35 -1.53 13.97
C LYS A 37 -10.82 -1.65 15.39
N GLU A 38 -10.70 -2.88 15.89
CA GLU A 38 -10.19 -3.22 17.20
C GLU A 38 -9.04 -4.21 17.07
N TYR A 39 -8.12 -4.21 18.05
CA TYR A 39 -7.02 -5.15 18.08
C TYR A 39 -7.53 -6.59 18.28
N ILE A 40 -7.19 -7.49 17.37
CA ILE A 40 -7.52 -8.92 17.42
C ILE A 40 -6.20 -9.70 17.39
N HIS A 41 -5.83 -10.32 18.51
CA HIS A 41 -4.52 -10.91 18.77
C HIS A 41 -4.05 -11.93 17.71
N ASP A 42 -4.96 -12.73 17.17
CA ASP A 42 -4.68 -13.87 16.29
C ASP A 42 -5.41 -13.80 14.95
N ASP A 43 -5.65 -12.59 14.46
CA ASP A 43 -6.28 -12.41 13.15
C ASP A 43 -5.33 -12.75 11.98
N ASP A 44 -5.91 -12.93 10.82
CA ASP A 44 -5.20 -13.30 9.60
C ASP A 44 -5.16 -12.11 8.62
N TYR A 45 -3.95 -11.69 8.24
CA TYR A 45 -3.76 -10.54 7.34
C TYR A 45 -4.50 -10.65 6.00
N PRO A 46 -4.67 -11.84 5.38
CA PRO A 46 -5.38 -11.92 4.09
C PRO A 46 -6.80 -11.41 4.15
N ASP A 47 -7.47 -11.53 5.29
CA ASP A 47 -8.85 -11.08 5.47
C ASP A 47 -9.00 -9.56 5.26
N TYR A 48 -8.01 -8.77 5.66
CA TYR A 48 -8.03 -7.31 5.55
C TYR A 48 -7.35 -6.83 4.27
N VAL A 49 -6.22 -7.40 3.92
CA VAL A 49 -5.45 -7.03 2.75
C VAL A 49 -6.25 -7.26 1.46
N SER A 50 -7.00 -8.36 1.39
CA SER A 50 -7.84 -8.65 0.23
C SER A 50 -8.92 -7.60 0.03
N ILE A 51 -9.48 -7.04 1.10
CA ILE A 51 -10.46 -5.95 1.04
C ILE A 51 -9.81 -4.70 0.45
N VAL A 52 -8.67 -4.27 1.03
CA VAL A 52 -7.94 -3.11 0.51
C VAL A 52 -7.64 -3.26 -0.98
N ALA A 53 -7.12 -4.42 -1.38
CA ALA A 53 -6.74 -4.66 -2.77
C ALA A 53 -7.93 -4.61 -3.74
N ARG A 54 -9.07 -5.17 -3.36
CA ARG A 54 -10.28 -5.12 -4.17
C ARG A 54 -10.82 -3.69 -4.30
N GLU A 55 -10.88 -2.96 -3.20
CA GLU A 55 -11.34 -1.57 -3.21
C GLU A 55 -10.47 -0.70 -4.12
N VAL A 56 -9.14 -0.84 -4.04
CA VAL A 56 -8.22 -0.13 -4.93
C VAL A 56 -8.39 -0.54 -6.40
N ALA A 57 -8.61 -1.83 -6.66
CA ALA A 57 -8.82 -2.32 -8.01
C ALA A 57 -10.12 -1.80 -8.65
N ASP A 58 -11.15 -1.58 -7.84
CA ASP A 58 -12.47 -1.15 -8.28
C ASP A 58 -12.60 0.37 -8.37
N GLU A 59 -11.89 1.12 -7.53
CA GLU A 59 -11.94 2.58 -7.52
C GLU A 59 -10.71 3.21 -8.19
N LYS A 60 -10.88 3.59 -9.45
CA LYS A 60 -9.80 4.19 -10.24
C LYS A 60 -9.25 5.46 -9.59
N GLY A 61 -7.93 5.53 -9.46
CA GLY A 61 -7.23 6.68 -8.90
C GLY A 61 -7.07 6.64 -7.38
N SER A 62 -7.68 5.66 -6.71
CA SER A 62 -7.41 5.40 -5.30
C SER A 62 -6.07 4.69 -5.11
N MET A 63 -5.56 4.71 -3.90
CA MET A 63 -4.37 3.96 -3.51
C MET A 63 -4.61 3.20 -2.20
N GLY A 64 -3.77 2.20 -1.96
CA GLY A 64 -3.87 1.38 -0.76
C GLY A 64 -2.61 1.38 0.08
N ILE A 65 -2.79 1.17 1.38
CA ILE A 65 -1.72 0.91 2.33
C ILE A 65 -2.09 -0.32 3.13
N VAL A 66 -1.22 -1.32 3.13
CA VAL A 66 -1.39 -2.53 3.93
C VAL A 66 -0.20 -2.69 4.85
N ILE A 67 -0.44 -3.18 6.06
CA ILE A 67 0.58 -3.21 7.10
C ILE A 67 0.52 -4.56 7.81
N GLY A 68 1.67 -5.22 7.91
CA GLY A 68 1.84 -6.45 8.66
C GLY A 68 3.18 -6.48 9.35
N TRP A 69 3.60 -7.64 9.84
CA TRP A 69 4.88 -7.80 10.52
C TRP A 69 6.05 -7.44 9.61
N SER A 70 6.13 -8.07 8.45
CA SER A 70 7.20 -7.86 7.45
C SER A 70 6.74 -7.16 6.18
N GLY A 71 5.45 -7.12 5.92
CA GLY A 71 4.88 -6.63 4.67
C GLY A 71 4.94 -7.63 3.52
N GLN A 72 5.60 -8.77 3.68
CA GLN A 72 5.82 -9.73 2.59
C GLN A 72 4.54 -10.48 2.22
N GLY A 73 3.89 -11.09 3.21
CA GLY A 73 2.64 -11.82 3.03
C GLY A 73 1.52 -10.92 2.52
N GLU A 74 1.46 -9.71 3.04
CA GLU A 74 0.51 -8.68 2.63
C GLU A 74 0.67 -8.34 1.14
N ALA A 75 1.91 -8.17 0.67
CA ALA A 75 2.18 -7.90 -0.74
C ALA A 75 1.83 -9.10 -1.63
N ILE A 76 2.09 -10.32 -1.16
CA ILE A 76 1.72 -11.54 -1.89
C ILE A 76 0.20 -11.60 -2.10
N VAL A 77 -0.57 -11.33 -1.06
CA VAL A 77 -2.04 -11.31 -1.15
C VAL A 77 -2.52 -10.22 -2.09
N ALA A 78 -2.04 -8.99 -1.90
CA ALA A 78 -2.47 -7.84 -2.70
C ALA A 78 -2.19 -8.08 -4.20
N ASN A 79 -1.02 -8.58 -4.55
CA ASN A 79 -0.62 -8.82 -5.94
C ASN A 79 -1.36 -9.99 -6.61
N LYS A 80 -2.18 -10.75 -5.88
CA LYS A 80 -3.07 -11.73 -6.46
C LYS A 80 -4.35 -11.12 -7.05
N ILE A 81 -4.66 -9.89 -6.68
CA ILE A 81 -5.84 -9.20 -7.20
C ILE A 81 -5.46 -8.50 -8.51
N PRO A 82 -6.22 -8.71 -9.61
CA PRO A 82 -5.97 -8.03 -10.88
C PRO A 82 -5.91 -6.52 -10.73
N LYS A 83 -5.09 -5.86 -11.54
CA LYS A 83 -4.84 -4.40 -11.54
C LYS A 83 -4.04 -3.89 -10.32
N ILE A 84 -3.67 -4.75 -9.40
CA ILE A 84 -2.86 -4.35 -8.24
C ILE A 84 -1.38 -4.53 -8.53
N ARG A 85 -0.61 -3.51 -8.16
CA ARG A 85 0.84 -3.48 -8.18
C ARG A 85 1.30 -3.01 -6.81
N CYS A 86 1.54 -3.97 -5.93
CA CYS A 86 1.92 -3.73 -4.55
C CYS A 86 3.43 -3.77 -4.40
N ALA A 87 3.99 -2.69 -3.86
CA ALA A 87 5.39 -2.59 -3.48
C ALA A 87 5.55 -2.78 -1.98
N VAL A 88 6.71 -3.28 -1.55
CA VAL A 88 7.01 -3.52 -0.13
C VAL A 88 8.07 -2.53 0.35
N PHE A 89 7.88 -2.00 1.56
CA PHE A 89 8.90 -1.22 2.25
C PHE A 89 8.97 -1.62 3.73
N TYR A 90 10.15 -1.98 4.17
CA TYR A 90 10.43 -2.35 5.55
C TYR A 90 11.76 -1.75 6.04
N GLY A 91 12.12 -0.58 5.51
CA GLY A 91 13.35 0.13 5.85
C GLY A 91 14.39 0.07 4.73
N GLY A 92 15.53 0.68 4.99
CA GLY A 92 16.60 0.79 4.03
C GLY A 92 16.43 1.98 3.08
N SER A 93 16.85 1.81 1.82
CA SER A 93 16.83 2.90 0.86
C SER A 93 15.41 3.32 0.50
N LYS A 94 15.09 4.58 0.71
CA LYS A 94 13.81 5.17 0.29
C LYS A 94 13.68 5.30 -1.23
N HIS A 95 14.77 5.11 -1.97
CA HIS A 95 14.74 5.16 -3.43
C HIS A 95 13.84 4.06 -4.03
N VAL A 96 13.69 2.93 -3.34
CA VAL A 96 12.73 1.88 -3.79
C VAL A 96 11.29 2.40 -3.82
N LEU A 97 10.94 3.32 -2.95
CA LEU A 97 9.60 3.93 -2.92
C LEU A 97 9.36 4.77 -4.19
N THR A 98 10.30 5.65 -4.52
CA THR A 98 10.18 6.48 -5.72
C THR A 98 10.16 5.61 -6.98
N LEU A 99 11.04 4.62 -7.08
CA LEU A 99 11.08 3.71 -8.23
C LEU A 99 9.78 2.92 -8.40
N SER A 100 9.17 2.48 -7.31
CA SER A 100 7.90 1.74 -7.39
C SER A 100 6.77 2.59 -7.98
N ARG A 101 6.82 3.90 -7.76
CA ARG A 101 5.88 4.84 -8.36
C ARG A 101 6.28 5.23 -9.78
N GLU A 102 7.50 5.73 -9.97
CA GLU A 102 7.98 6.23 -11.25
C GLU A 102 8.00 5.17 -12.35
N HIS A 103 8.38 3.94 -12.02
CA HIS A 103 8.53 2.87 -12.99
C HIS A 103 7.34 1.91 -13.06
N ASN A 104 6.74 1.59 -11.92
CA ASN A 104 5.74 0.52 -11.84
C ASN A 104 4.33 1.03 -11.59
N ASP A 105 4.16 2.33 -11.38
CA ASP A 105 2.87 2.90 -10.99
C ASP A 105 2.20 2.07 -9.88
N ALA A 106 3.00 1.71 -8.86
CA ALA A 106 2.50 0.90 -7.75
C ALA A 106 1.33 1.61 -7.07
N ASN A 107 0.23 0.91 -6.88
CA ASN A 107 -1.01 1.47 -6.33
C ASN A 107 -1.31 0.99 -4.90
N ILE A 108 -0.52 0.04 -4.38
CA ILE A 108 -0.55 -0.34 -2.97
C ILE A 108 0.87 -0.34 -2.43
N LEU A 109 1.04 0.18 -1.21
CA LEU A 109 2.28 0.11 -0.45
C LEU A 109 2.08 -0.82 0.75
N SER A 110 2.92 -1.84 0.84
CA SER A 110 2.95 -2.78 1.97
C SER A 110 4.09 -2.42 2.91
N LEU A 111 3.78 -2.23 4.18
CA LEU A 111 4.73 -1.82 5.22
C LEU A 111 4.99 -2.95 6.21
N GLY A 112 6.26 -3.14 6.56
CA GLY A 112 6.70 -4.09 7.57
C GLY A 112 6.87 -3.43 8.93
N ALA A 113 5.83 -3.45 9.76
CA ALA A 113 5.77 -2.73 11.03
C ALA A 113 6.83 -3.15 12.06
N HIS A 114 7.35 -4.38 11.94
CA HIS A 114 8.41 -4.83 12.84
C HIS A 114 9.75 -4.16 12.56
N PHE A 115 9.99 -3.72 11.35
CA PHE A 115 11.29 -3.24 10.88
C PHE A 115 11.43 -1.73 10.82
N ILE A 116 10.32 -0.99 10.90
CA ILE A 116 10.30 0.47 10.84
C ILE A 116 9.43 1.05 11.95
N THR A 117 9.72 2.27 12.35
CA THR A 117 8.88 3.02 13.28
C THR A 117 7.68 3.62 12.57
N THR A 118 6.66 4.04 13.32
CA THR A 118 5.53 4.77 12.75
C THR A 118 5.98 6.08 12.11
N GLN A 119 6.99 6.75 12.66
CA GLN A 119 7.53 7.97 12.08
C GLN A 119 8.20 7.69 10.72
N GLU A 120 8.98 6.62 10.61
CA GLU A 120 9.56 6.19 9.33
C GLU A 120 8.48 5.80 8.33
N ALA A 121 7.40 5.15 8.78
CA ALA A 121 6.25 4.83 7.95
C ALA A 121 5.57 6.09 7.40
N LYS A 122 5.37 7.12 8.22
CA LYS A 122 4.81 8.40 7.78
C LYS A 122 5.66 9.04 6.69
N GLN A 123 6.98 9.07 6.87
CA GLN A 123 7.92 9.61 5.88
C GLN A 123 7.88 8.79 4.57
N ALA A 124 7.83 7.46 4.68
CA ALA A 124 7.75 6.59 3.51
C ALA A 124 6.45 6.80 2.73
N VAL A 125 5.32 6.86 3.42
CA VAL A 125 3.99 7.07 2.82
C VAL A 125 3.91 8.44 2.16
N GLU A 126 4.41 9.49 2.81
CA GLU A 126 4.43 10.85 2.25
C GLU A 126 5.24 10.89 0.95
N LEU A 127 6.45 10.34 0.95
CA LEU A 127 7.29 10.27 -0.24
C LEU A 127 6.61 9.46 -1.36
N TRP A 128 6.05 8.30 -1.02
CA TRP A 128 5.42 7.41 -1.98
C TRP A 128 4.17 8.04 -2.62
N LEU A 129 3.28 8.63 -1.82
CA LEU A 129 2.09 9.33 -2.32
C LEU A 129 2.43 10.59 -3.12
N GLY A 130 3.53 11.26 -2.78
CA GLY A 130 4.00 12.46 -3.47
C GLY A 130 4.74 12.17 -4.78
N THR A 131 5.10 10.93 -5.07
CA THR A 131 5.84 10.55 -6.28
C THR A 131 4.86 10.15 -7.38
N LYS A 132 4.99 10.78 -8.55
CA LYS A 132 4.14 10.49 -9.70
C LYS A 132 4.73 9.41 -10.58
N PHE A 133 3.86 8.70 -11.31
CA PHE A 133 4.29 7.81 -12.38
C PHE A 133 4.96 8.61 -13.50
N SER A 134 6.08 8.13 -14.02
CA SER A 134 6.82 8.84 -15.06
C SER A 134 6.11 8.91 -16.40
N GLY A 135 5.26 7.92 -16.69
CA GLY A 135 4.55 7.82 -17.98
C GLY A 135 5.47 7.49 -19.17
N GLU A 136 6.74 7.18 -18.93
CA GLU A 136 7.65 6.79 -20.00
C GLU A 136 7.15 5.54 -20.74
N GLU A 137 7.25 5.54 -22.06
CA GLU A 137 6.73 4.47 -22.92
C GLU A 137 7.20 3.07 -22.50
N ARG A 138 8.47 2.93 -22.15
CA ARG A 138 9.04 1.64 -21.70
C ARG A 138 8.36 1.12 -20.42
N HIS A 139 7.96 2.00 -19.51
CA HIS A 139 7.30 1.61 -18.26
C HIS A 139 5.82 1.30 -18.51
N VAL A 140 5.14 2.10 -19.32
CA VAL A 140 3.76 1.83 -19.76
C VAL A 140 3.68 0.45 -20.42
N ARG A 141 4.58 0.16 -21.36
CA ARG A 141 4.64 -1.12 -22.05
C ARG A 141 4.86 -2.30 -21.09
N ARG A 142 5.75 -2.16 -20.12
CA ARG A 142 6.06 -3.22 -19.14
C ARG A 142 4.87 -3.46 -18.20
N ILE A 143 4.21 -2.41 -17.72
CA ILE A 143 3.02 -2.53 -16.89
C ILE A 143 1.91 -3.24 -17.66
N LYS A 144 1.68 -2.86 -18.93
CA LYS A 144 0.70 -3.54 -19.76
C LYS A 144 0.99 -5.04 -19.87
N LYS A 145 2.24 -5.43 -20.06
CA LYS A 145 2.62 -6.84 -20.11
C LYS A 145 2.39 -7.58 -18.80
N ILE A 146 2.53 -6.90 -17.65
CA ILE A 146 2.17 -7.48 -16.34
C ILE A 146 0.67 -7.71 -16.27
N GLU A 147 -0.13 -6.74 -16.69
CA GLU A 147 -1.60 -6.88 -16.68
C GLU A 147 -2.10 -7.96 -17.63
N ASP A 148 -1.43 -8.13 -18.78
CA ASP A 148 -1.76 -9.17 -19.74
C ASP A 148 -1.44 -10.61 -19.25
N LEU A 149 -0.71 -10.75 -18.12
CA LEU A 149 -0.46 -12.05 -17.47
C LEU A 149 -1.65 -12.54 -16.64
N ASN A 150 -2.69 -11.76 -16.52
CA ASN A 150 -3.88 -12.13 -15.75
C ASN A 150 -4.48 -13.43 -16.26
N LEU A 151 -4.45 -14.38 -15.39
CA LEU A 151 -4.96 -15.72 -15.60
C LEU A 151 -6.27 -15.90 -14.82
#